data_e0bb675ed8974ab20fe6d1547dce8216
#
_entry.id   e0bb675ed8974ab20fe6d1547dce8216
#
_cell.length_a   1.000
_cell.length_b   1.000
_cell.length_c   1.000
_cell.angle_alpha   90.00
_cell.angle_beta   90.00
_cell.angle_gamma   90.00
#
_symmetry.space_group_name_H-M   'P 1'
#
loop_
_entity.id
_entity.type
_entity.pdbx_description
1 polymer ?
#
loop_
_entity_poly.entity_id
_entity_poly.type
_entity_poly.pdbx_seq_one_letter_code
_entity_poly.pdbx_strand_id
1 'polypeptide(L)'
;MKNLLRLLLVLSIGTGLALAVIPRASIIPVPEDSLNNGGIGNLVAGYDIDGDGNIEIYMVNDNWADSPTEIVPRIYKLERPYGEEEFQVVWSANAQDFTPDIIQNTWPTLAVADLDGDGKMELIWGIVNWTNASSPNPYRIWVYEHEGGDSDNFGVQNPVTGKWEPNSVWTIADADNQNIRPISMKVADLNGDGKDQLILASRASGMRIIIASVDDIPDDGDFSETWTLDFSEKELPSYDADNKWDVAVIENSAYFFCEAKISKVSWNGSEYVYSSMDPLPGGITFDCAQAADINGDGNIEILAGEYLYGDATRNIWLLQESGDTLIRTPLFDLSVEEYLNGGRICGGAQGDIDNDGNIDFIFGSRFSGPPNAMMFRVEYQGSGDITDPANWELTIADTSSEEFAPGTSGFWNVIDVANMDDDPEDEILYTSSIPNAGVSFPIVILDSNDYTVGVRNVLTPLSFELGQAYPNPFNPTTVIPFTLEKAGTVTLSVFNIKGQNVATLISREYTEAGKHNVMFDAGNLASGVYFYQLKVDNTMRAGKMTLNK
;
A
#
# COMPACT_ATOMS: atom_id res chain seq x y z
N MET A 1 35.46 -8.83 -20.55
CA MET A 1 35.12 -9.82 -19.54
C MET A 1 34.13 -9.26 -18.53
N LYS A 2 33.22 -8.36 -18.95
CA LYS A 2 32.17 -7.75 -18.11
C LYS A 2 30.73 -8.11 -18.53
N ASN A 3 30.56 -8.90 -19.60
CA ASN A 3 29.23 -9.29 -20.12
C ASN A 3 28.82 -10.72 -19.76
N LEU A 4 29.24 -11.26 -18.61
CA LEU A 4 28.92 -12.66 -18.22
C LEU A 4 28.15 -12.78 -16.91
N LEU A 5 27.68 -11.67 -16.33
CA LEU A 5 26.89 -11.71 -15.08
C LEU A 5 25.37 -11.51 -15.28
N ARG A 6 24.93 -11.29 -16.51
CA ARG A 6 23.49 -11.12 -16.85
C ARG A 6 22.73 -12.43 -17.16
N LEU A 7 23.32 -13.58 -16.92
CA LEU A 7 22.70 -14.86 -17.38
C LEU A 7 22.76 -16.01 -16.36
N LEU A 8 22.64 -15.79 -15.07
CA LEU A 8 22.65 -16.90 -14.10
C LEU A 8 21.83 -16.61 -12.83
N LEU A 9 20.55 -16.29 -12.99
CA LEU A 9 19.60 -16.41 -11.88
C LEU A 9 18.22 -16.91 -12.34
N VAL A 10 18.22 -17.90 -13.20
CA VAL A 10 17.01 -18.73 -13.42
C VAL A 10 17.46 -20.15 -13.42
N LEU A 11 17.38 -20.81 -12.26
CA LEU A 11 17.18 -22.26 -12.12
C LEU A 11 17.33 -22.70 -10.65
N SER A 12 16.27 -22.54 -9.89
CA SER A 12 15.94 -23.48 -8.84
C SER A 12 14.52 -23.96 -9.08
N ILE A 13 14.38 -25.04 -9.82
CA ILE A 13 13.09 -25.70 -10.08
C ILE A 13 12.69 -26.43 -8.79
N GLY A 14 11.99 -25.74 -7.93
CA GLY A 14 11.02 -26.37 -7.03
C GLY A 14 9.68 -26.29 -7.76
N THR A 15 8.90 -27.36 -7.75
CA THR A 15 7.56 -27.46 -8.33
C THR A 15 6.59 -26.52 -7.58
N GLY A 16 6.63 -25.24 -7.87
CA GLY A 16 5.74 -24.18 -7.43
C GLY A 16 5.30 -23.40 -8.66
N LEU A 17 4.07 -22.91 -8.63
CA LEU A 17 3.47 -22.05 -9.64
C LEU A 17 4.48 -21.01 -10.15
N ALA A 18 4.60 -20.88 -11.45
CA ALA A 18 5.23 -19.71 -12.05
C ALA A 18 4.25 -18.54 -11.85
N LEU A 19 4.46 -17.77 -10.79
CA LEU A 19 3.76 -16.52 -10.58
C LEU A 19 4.21 -15.54 -11.66
N ALA A 20 3.29 -14.82 -12.25
CA ALA A 20 3.64 -13.70 -13.11
C ALA A 20 4.29 -12.63 -12.21
N VAL A 21 5.55 -12.39 -12.41
CA VAL A 21 6.33 -11.41 -11.67
C VAL A 21 6.85 -10.41 -12.67
N ILE A 22 6.62 -9.12 -12.42
CA ILE A 22 7.21 -8.06 -13.22
C ILE A 22 8.72 -8.09 -13.00
N PRO A 23 9.56 -7.97 -14.06
CA PRO A 23 11.00 -8.00 -13.91
C PRO A 23 11.52 -6.91 -12.95
N ARG A 24 12.55 -7.24 -12.18
CA ARG A 24 13.29 -6.28 -11.37
C ARG A 24 14.35 -5.60 -12.25
N ALA A 25 13.99 -4.44 -12.81
CA ALA A 25 14.82 -3.72 -13.78
C ALA A 25 16.04 -3.05 -13.12
N SER A 26 15.85 -2.48 -11.93
CA SER A 26 16.91 -1.79 -11.21
C SER A 26 16.87 -2.08 -9.70
N ILE A 27 18.03 -1.99 -9.07
CA ILE A 27 18.23 -2.17 -7.62
C ILE A 27 19.12 -1.05 -7.13
N ILE A 28 18.57 -0.16 -6.33
CA ILE A 28 19.27 1.03 -5.83
C ILE A 28 19.68 0.77 -4.38
N PRO A 29 20.97 0.74 -4.05
CA PRO A 29 21.42 0.52 -2.70
C PRO A 29 21.03 1.69 -1.79
N VAL A 30 20.72 1.39 -0.54
CA VAL A 30 20.50 2.40 0.49
C VAL A 30 21.74 3.26 0.67
N PRO A 31 21.64 4.58 0.82
CA PRO A 31 22.79 5.45 1.10
C PRO A 31 23.61 4.97 2.28
N GLU A 32 24.96 5.03 2.14
CA GLU A 32 25.89 4.42 3.10
C GLU A 32 25.72 4.97 4.53
N ASP A 33 25.42 6.24 4.69
CA ASP A 33 25.16 6.88 5.98
C ASP A 33 23.79 6.57 6.59
N SER A 34 22.87 5.97 5.81
CA SER A 34 21.59 5.44 6.26
C SER A 34 21.63 3.96 6.66
N LEU A 35 22.65 3.19 6.27
CA LEU A 35 22.74 1.75 6.50
C LEU A 35 22.64 1.32 7.96
N ASN A 36 23.06 2.16 8.89
CA ASN A 36 23.02 1.89 10.33
C ASN A 36 21.98 2.74 11.08
N ASN A 37 21.15 3.47 10.35
CA ASN A 37 20.16 4.42 10.89
C ASN A 37 18.76 4.16 10.34
N GLY A 38 18.36 2.91 10.28
CA GLY A 38 17.12 2.50 9.64
C GLY A 38 17.33 2.25 8.14
N GLY A 39 16.30 1.98 7.41
CA GLY A 39 16.33 1.83 5.96
C GLY A 39 15.72 3.03 5.28
N ILE A 40 14.77 2.76 4.41
CA ILE A 40 13.95 3.75 3.73
C ILE A 40 12.57 3.69 4.35
N GLY A 41 12.08 4.81 4.88
CA GLY A 41 10.81 4.90 5.58
C GLY A 41 9.67 5.44 4.72
N ASN A 42 10.03 6.19 3.70
CA ASN A 42 9.11 6.65 2.66
C ASN A 42 9.91 7.06 1.42
N LEU A 43 9.28 7.00 0.26
CA LEU A 43 9.81 7.50 -1.00
C LEU A 43 8.70 8.06 -1.87
N VAL A 44 9.07 9.00 -2.74
CA VAL A 44 8.26 9.51 -3.84
C VAL A 44 9.17 9.66 -5.06
N ALA A 45 8.66 9.37 -6.25
CA ALA A 45 9.45 9.26 -7.47
C ALA A 45 8.73 9.85 -8.70
N GLY A 46 9.41 9.87 -9.84
CA GLY A 46 8.81 10.30 -11.12
C GLY A 46 8.82 11.81 -11.33
N TYR A 47 9.65 12.54 -10.62
CA TYR A 47 9.80 13.98 -10.79
C TYR A 47 11.04 14.32 -11.63
N ASP A 48 11.02 15.47 -12.28
CA ASP A 48 12.13 16.16 -12.94
C ASP A 48 11.99 17.64 -12.55
N ILE A 49 12.28 17.95 -11.26
CA ILE A 49 11.98 19.27 -10.69
C ILE A 49 12.96 20.33 -11.20
N ASP A 50 14.21 19.97 -11.40
CA ASP A 50 15.22 20.88 -11.92
C ASP A 50 15.22 20.99 -13.45
N GLY A 51 14.47 20.14 -14.16
CA GLY A 51 14.25 20.19 -15.60
C GLY A 51 15.46 19.76 -16.41
N ASP A 52 16.37 18.95 -15.85
CA ASP A 52 17.57 18.49 -16.53
C ASP A 52 17.33 17.21 -17.36
N GLY A 53 16.16 16.59 -17.22
CA GLY A 53 15.70 15.39 -17.92
C GLY A 53 16.08 14.07 -17.25
N ASN A 54 16.67 14.10 -16.06
CA ASN A 54 16.86 12.90 -15.25
C ASN A 54 15.71 12.78 -14.25
N ILE A 55 15.16 11.58 -14.09
CA ILE A 55 14.05 11.37 -13.18
C ILE A 55 14.56 11.13 -11.76
N GLU A 56 13.90 11.78 -10.82
CA GLU A 56 14.30 11.87 -9.42
C GLU A 56 13.52 10.93 -8.53
N ILE A 57 14.20 10.45 -7.49
CA ILE A 57 13.61 9.74 -6.35
C ILE A 57 13.94 10.52 -5.08
N TYR A 58 12.94 10.90 -4.33
CA TYR A 58 13.09 11.47 -3.01
C TYR A 58 12.79 10.43 -1.95
N MET A 59 13.62 10.33 -0.92
CA MET A 59 13.44 9.35 0.14
C MET A 59 13.85 9.87 1.50
N VAL A 60 13.26 9.29 2.53
CA VAL A 60 13.60 9.55 3.93
C VAL A 60 13.93 8.24 4.63
N ASN A 61 14.86 8.29 5.61
CA ASN A 61 15.22 7.10 6.35
C ASN A 61 14.15 6.70 7.39
N ASP A 62 14.16 5.44 7.79
CA ASP A 62 13.14 4.81 8.65
C ASP A 62 13.71 4.28 9.96
N ASN A 63 12.83 4.28 10.97
CA ASN A 63 12.90 3.36 12.09
C ASN A 63 11.50 2.86 12.44
N TRP A 64 11.02 1.90 11.67
CA TRP A 64 9.64 1.47 11.73
C TRP A 64 9.21 0.76 13.03
N ALA A 65 10.13 0.33 13.83
CA ALA A 65 9.85 -0.66 14.89
C ALA A 65 9.09 -0.08 16.10
N ASP A 66 8.64 1.18 16.08
CA ASP A 66 8.21 1.84 17.31
C ASP A 66 9.24 1.54 18.43
N SER A 67 10.48 1.47 18.02
CA SER A 67 11.58 0.99 18.84
C SER A 67 12.05 2.10 19.77
N PRO A 68 12.53 1.77 20.96
CA PRO A 68 13.33 2.72 21.73
C PRO A 68 14.67 3.06 21.05
N THR A 69 15.02 2.38 19.96
CA THR A 69 16.18 2.74 19.15
C THR A 69 15.83 3.95 18.31
N GLU A 70 16.41 5.05 18.64
CA GLU A 70 16.23 6.33 17.96
C GLU A 70 17.27 6.46 16.86
N ILE A 71 16.85 7.04 15.73
CA ILE A 71 17.73 7.31 14.59
C ILE A 71 17.79 8.79 14.29
N VAL A 72 18.85 9.20 13.61
CA VAL A 72 19.01 10.55 13.09
C VAL A 72 18.18 10.67 11.81
N PRO A 73 17.19 11.58 11.75
CA PRO A 73 16.35 11.75 10.57
C PRO A 73 17.16 12.33 9.40
N ARG A 74 17.03 11.73 8.20
CA ARG A 74 17.70 12.15 6.96
C ARG A 74 16.76 12.08 5.78
N ILE A 75 16.97 13.00 4.83
CA ILE A 75 16.27 13.06 3.56
C ILE A 75 17.29 13.11 2.42
N TYR A 76 16.96 12.52 1.27
CA TYR A 76 17.84 12.37 0.11
C TYR A 76 17.09 12.63 -1.18
N LYS A 77 17.78 13.23 -2.17
CA LYS A 77 17.45 13.21 -3.59
C LYS A 77 18.40 12.23 -4.27
N LEU A 78 17.85 11.29 -5.01
CA LEU A 78 18.58 10.36 -5.86
C LEU A 78 18.21 10.62 -7.30
N GLU A 79 19.18 10.50 -8.17
CA GLU A 79 19.05 10.71 -9.59
C GLU A 79 19.97 9.75 -10.34
N ARG A 80 19.63 9.43 -11.58
CA ARG A 80 20.51 8.71 -12.50
C ARG A 80 21.03 9.66 -13.56
N PRO A 81 22.22 10.26 -13.36
CA PRO A 81 22.77 11.26 -14.29
C PRO A 81 22.91 10.70 -15.71
N TYR A 82 22.71 11.53 -16.71
CA TYR A 82 22.77 11.12 -18.10
C TYR A 82 24.07 10.36 -18.44
N GLY A 83 23.91 9.12 -18.93
CA GLY A 83 25.01 8.22 -19.30
C GLY A 83 25.58 7.36 -18.19
N GLU A 84 25.06 7.46 -16.97
CA GLU A 84 25.36 6.57 -15.87
C GLU A 84 24.36 5.39 -15.82
N GLU A 85 24.81 4.26 -15.28
CA GLU A 85 23.96 3.06 -15.13
C GLU A 85 23.26 3.00 -13.76
N GLU A 86 23.72 3.81 -12.79
CA GLU A 86 23.31 3.71 -11.38
C GLU A 86 22.78 5.04 -10.86
N PHE A 87 21.76 4.99 -10.03
CA PHE A 87 21.29 6.13 -9.26
C PHE A 87 22.33 6.57 -8.24
N GLN A 88 22.46 7.87 -8.05
CA GLN A 88 23.39 8.49 -7.11
C GLN A 88 22.63 9.46 -6.19
N VAL A 89 23.11 9.62 -4.97
CA VAL A 89 22.65 10.68 -4.09
C VAL A 89 23.27 12.00 -4.57
N VAL A 90 22.45 12.88 -5.13
CA VAL A 90 22.89 14.21 -5.63
C VAL A 90 22.69 15.30 -4.58
N TRP A 91 21.69 15.16 -3.71
CA TRP A 91 21.47 16.05 -2.59
C TRP A 91 21.02 15.27 -1.35
N SER A 92 21.32 15.79 -0.16
CA SER A 92 20.82 15.26 1.11
C SER A 92 20.87 16.27 2.24
N ALA A 93 19.96 16.12 3.21
CA ALA A 93 19.96 16.90 4.44
C ALA A 93 19.80 15.99 5.67
N ASN A 94 20.36 16.47 6.78
CA ASN A 94 20.29 15.83 8.08
C ASN A 94 19.59 16.78 9.06
N ALA A 95 18.45 16.38 9.59
CA ALA A 95 17.66 17.24 10.46
C ALA A 95 18.41 17.72 11.73
N GLN A 96 19.40 16.96 12.21
CA GLN A 96 20.24 17.39 13.35
C GLN A 96 21.21 18.51 13.00
N ASP A 97 21.47 18.79 11.72
CA ASP A 97 22.28 19.94 11.33
C ASP A 97 21.55 21.27 11.65
N PHE A 98 20.22 21.27 11.64
CA PHE A 98 19.38 22.42 12.03
C PHE A 98 18.88 22.33 13.48
N THR A 99 18.32 21.18 13.89
CA THR A 99 17.81 20.96 15.25
C THR A 99 18.62 19.86 15.91
N PRO A 100 19.69 20.19 16.66
CA PRO A 100 20.44 19.18 17.43
C PRO A 100 19.51 18.38 18.34
N ASP A 101 19.77 17.10 18.51
CA ASP A 101 19.00 16.16 19.32
C ASP A 101 17.61 15.76 18.76
N ILE A 102 17.23 16.20 17.56
CA ILE A 102 16.03 15.64 16.93
C ILE A 102 16.28 14.20 16.54
N ILE A 103 15.32 13.34 16.83
CA ILE A 103 15.39 11.89 16.58
C ILE A 103 14.07 11.39 16.02
N GLN A 104 14.15 10.30 15.29
CA GLN A 104 13.01 9.60 14.72
C GLN A 104 12.98 8.16 15.24
N ASN A 105 11.81 7.62 15.50
CA ASN A 105 11.64 6.25 15.97
C ASN A 105 10.37 5.55 15.47
N THR A 106 9.77 6.08 14.41
CA THR A 106 8.59 5.50 13.75
C THR A 106 8.48 6.03 12.32
N TRP A 107 7.54 5.50 11.56
CA TRP A 107 7.35 5.81 10.13
C TRP A 107 7.27 7.31 9.84
N PRO A 108 8.11 7.82 8.96
CA PRO A 108 8.00 9.18 8.44
C PRO A 108 6.98 9.24 7.30
N THR A 109 6.57 10.46 6.95
CA THR A 109 5.83 10.75 5.73
C THR A 109 6.64 11.68 4.84
N LEU A 110 6.42 11.59 3.52
CA LEU A 110 7.05 12.44 2.52
C LEU A 110 6.04 12.78 1.44
N ALA A 111 6.04 14.02 0.98
CA ALA A 111 5.30 14.47 -0.18
C ALA A 111 6.13 15.53 -0.94
N VAL A 112 5.76 15.74 -2.20
CA VAL A 112 6.32 16.76 -3.08
C VAL A 112 5.15 17.61 -3.60
N ALA A 113 5.22 18.92 -3.46
CA ALA A 113 4.18 19.84 -3.91
C ALA A 113 4.69 21.28 -4.01
N ASP A 114 3.94 22.16 -4.65
CA ASP A 114 4.06 23.63 -4.59
C ASP A 114 3.01 24.16 -3.62
N LEU A 115 3.37 24.19 -2.33
CA LEU A 115 2.43 24.50 -1.22
C LEU A 115 1.97 25.95 -1.19
N ASP A 116 2.82 26.88 -1.58
CA ASP A 116 2.53 28.30 -1.50
C ASP A 116 2.15 28.92 -2.84
N GLY A 117 2.29 28.16 -3.95
CA GLY A 117 1.89 28.53 -5.29
C GLY A 117 2.86 29.49 -5.96
N ASP A 118 4.14 29.49 -5.59
CA ASP A 118 5.18 30.36 -6.16
C ASP A 118 5.84 29.75 -7.42
N GLY A 119 5.59 28.45 -7.70
CA GLY A 119 6.08 27.68 -8.83
C GLY A 119 7.37 26.92 -8.56
N LYS A 120 7.87 26.90 -7.35
CA LYS A 120 8.90 26.00 -6.88
C LYS A 120 8.28 24.82 -6.15
N MET A 121 8.93 23.69 -6.18
CA MET A 121 8.46 22.49 -5.50
C MET A 121 9.13 22.33 -4.14
N GLU A 122 8.36 21.92 -3.16
CA GLU A 122 8.85 21.60 -1.83
C GLU A 122 8.87 20.10 -1.57
N LEU A 123 9.89 19.67 -0.84
CA LEU A 123 9.92 18.39 -0.14
C LEU A 123 9.31 18.58 1.26
N ILE A 124 8.16 17.98 1.49
CA ILE A 124 7.41 18.10 2.74
C ILE A 124 7.60 16.80 3.52
N TRP A 125 8.31 16.90 4.63
CA TRP A 125 8.74 15.75 5.41
C TRP A 125 8.12 15.73 6.81
N GLY A 126 7.43 14.64 7.15
CA GLY A 126 6.89 14.41 8.49
C GLY A 126 7.86 13.60 9.34
N ILE A 127 8.56 14.24 10.27
CA ILE A 127 9.46 13.57 11.24
C ILE A 127 8.68 13.16 12.47
N VAL A 128 8.73 11.88 12.83
CA VAL A 128 7.96 11.34 13.94
C VAL A 128 8.83 10.69 15.01
N ASN A 129 8.72 11.23 16.23
CA ASN A 129 9.23 10.61 17.44
C ASN A 129 8.10 10.46 18.46
N TRP A 130 7.58 9.27 18.63
CA TRP A 130 6.44 9.03 19.52
C TRP A 130 6.84 8.92 20.99
N THR A 131 8.09 8.51 21.29
CA THR A 131 8.55 8.36 22.68
C THR A 131 8.85 9.69 23.34
N ASN A 132 9.14 10.73 22.56
CA ASN A 132 9.39 12.08 23.02
C ASN A 132 8.23 13.03 22.65
N ALA A 133 7.02 12.65 23.06
CA ALA A 133 5.83 13.47 22.89
C ALA A 133 5.76 14.65 23.89
N SER A 134 6.83 14.88 24.67
CA SER A 134 6.84 15.91 25.68
C SER A 134 7.06 17.30 25.11
N SER A 135 6.52 18.29 25.78
CA SER A 135 6.73 19.70 25.50
C SER A 135 8.20 20.15 25.78
N PRO A 136 8.79 21.02 24.95
CA PRO A 136 8.16 21.58 23.77
C PRO A 136 8.01 20.49 22.72
N ASN A 137 6.87 20.55 22.02
CA ASN A 137 6.60 19.64 20.92
C ASN A 137 7.66 19.87 19.83
N PRO A 138 8.50 18.89 19.46
CA PRO A 138 9.49 19.08 18.42
C PRO A 138 8.79 19.30 17.07
N TYR A 139 9.46 19.96 16.15
CA TYR A 139 8.94 20.18 14.82
C TYR A 139 8.53 18.86 14.18
N ARG A 140 7.33 18.84 13.59
CA ARG A 140 6.78 17.63 12.96
C ARG A 140 6.75 17.70 11.46
N ILE A 141 6.61 18.89 10.90
CA ILE A 141 6.65 19.14 9.47
C ILE A 141 7.90 19.94 9.17
N TRP A 142 8.65 19.49 8.19
CA TRP A 142 9.87 20.06 7.68
C TRP A 142 9.70 20.30 6.20
N VAL A 143 10.02 21.48 5.73
CA VAL A 143 9.87 21.85 4.32
C VAL A 143 11.21 22.32 3.79
N TYR A 144 11.62 21.70 2.71
CA TYR A 144 12.79 22.07 1.93
C TYR A 144 12.33 22.48 0.54
N GLU A 145 12.42 23.75 0.22
CA GLU A 145 12.06 24.30 -1.08
C GLU A 145 13.20 24.14 -2.07
N HIS A 146 12.88 23.88 -3.34
CA HIS A 146 13.85 23.81 -4.42
C HIS A 146 14.48 25.17 -4.68
N GLU A 147 15.83 25.25 -4.82
CA GLU A 147 16.53 26.52 -5.09
C GLU A 147 16.12 27.21 -6.40
N GLY A 148 15.50 26.46 -7.31
CA GLY A 148 15.08 26.91 -8.64
C GLY A 148 16.13 26.68 -9.74
N GLY A 149 15.68 26.74 -10.97
CA GLY A 149 16.50 26.48 -12.15
C GLY A 149 16.91 25.02 -12.29
N ASP A 150 18.13 24.77 -12.73
CA ASP A 150 18.77 23.47 -12.91
C ASP A 150 19.57 23.00 -11.69
N SER A 151 19.16 23.41 -10.49
CA SER A 151 19.84 23.05 -9.24
C SER A 151 19.30 21.74 -8.65
N ASP A 152 20.20 20.87 -8.24
CA ASP A 152 19.84 19.68 -7.44
C ASP A 152 19.39 19.99 -6.01
N ASN A 153 19.52 21.23 -5.57
CA ASN A 153 19.49 21.57 -4.15
C ASN A 153 18.10 21.97 -3.66
N PHE A 154 17.83 21.57 -2.44
CA PHE A 154 16.66 21.97 -1.67
C PHE A 154 17.07 22.57 -0.32
N GLY A 155 16.25 23.49 0.18
CA GLY A 155 16.53 24.14 1.44
C GLY A 155 17.52 25.30 1.33
N VAL A 156 17.97 25.79 2.47
CA VAL A 156 18.92 26.91 2.58
C VAL A 156 20.27 26.41 3.02
N GLN A 157 21.31 26.69 2.25
CA GLN A 157 22.65 26.31 2.66
C GLN A 157 23.20 27.24 3.73
N ASN A 158 23.47 26.71 4.93
CA ASN A 158 24.09 27.45 6.01
C ASN A 158 25.51 27.93 5.60
N PRO A 159 25.77 29.24 5.54
CA PRO A 159 27.03 29.77 5.01
C PRO A 159 28.25 29.46 5.90
N VAL A 160 28.07 28.99 7.12
CA VAL A 160 29.14 28.67 8.06
C VAL A 160 29.47 27.19 8.05
N THR A 161 28.45 26.34 8.04
CA THR A 161 28.60 24.87 8.12
C THR A 161 28.62 24.22 6.75
N GLY A 162 28.06 24.88 5.74
CA GLY A 162 27.83 24.32 4.41
C GLY A 162 26.76 23.24 4.37
N LYS A 163 25.95 23.12 5.42
CA LYS A 163 24.88 22.12 5.54
C LYS A 163 23.56 22.68 5.07
N TRP A 164 22.67 21.80 4.59
CA TRP A 164 21.34 22.17 4.15
C TRP A 164 20.39 22.21 5.35
N GLU A 165 19.68 23.31 5.50
CA GLU A 165 18.68 23.58 6.53
C GLU A 165 17.30 23.76 5.87
N PRO A 166 16.18 23.44 6.55
CA PRO A 166 14.84 23.61 5.98
C PRO A 166 14.51 25.09 5.78
N ASN A 167 13.68 25.40 4.77
CA ASN A 167 13.09 26.73 4.58
C ASN A 167 12.05 27.03 5.65
N SER A 168 11.25 26.01 6.03
CA SER A 168 10.22 26.12 7.05
C SER A 168 10.17 24.88 7.94
N VAL A 169 9.80 25.08 9.19
CA VAL A 169 9.47 24.00 10.14
C VAL A 169 8.24 24.36 10.93
N TRP A 170 7.33 23.41 11.07
CA TRP A 170 6.09 23.62 11.80
C TRP A 170 5.86 22.62 12.92
N THR A 171 5.36 23.11 14.06
CA THR A 171 4.95 22.33 15.20
C THR A 171 3.44 22.34 15.29
N ILE A 172 2.83 21.20 15.08
CA ILE A 172 1.39 21.04 15.23
C ILE A 172 1.11 20.50 16.63
N ALA A 173 0.64 21.36 17.52
CA ALA A 173 0.22 20.98 18.85
C ALA A 173 -1.19 21.49 19.12
N ASP A 174 -1.99 20.65 19.75
CA ASP A 174 -3.31 21.06 20.24
C ASP A 174 -3.20 21.89 21.53
N ALA A 175 -4.35 22.35 22.05
CA ALA A 175 -4.42 23.12 23.29
C ALA A 175 -3.85 22.39 24.51
N ASP A 176 -3.78 21.07 24.48
CA ASP A 176 -3.21 20.22 25.52
C ASP A 176 -1.71 19.95 25.28
N ASN A 177 -1.13 20.59 24.26
CA ASN A 177 0.25 20.40 23.85
C ASN A 177 0.58 18.94 23.45
N GLN A 178 -0.41 18.26 22.88
CA GLN A 178 -0.27 16.89 22.40
C GLN A 178 0.31 16.88 20.99
N ASN A 179 1.27 16.02 20.79
CA ASN A 179 1.94 15.85 19.53
C ASN A 179 1.10 15.06 18.54
N ILE A 180 1.31 15.30 17.26
CA ILE A 180 0.77 14.47 16.18
C ILE A 180 1.78 13.38 15.80
N ARG A 181 1.26 12.33 15.15
CA ARG A 181 2.05 11.26 14.53
C ARG A 181 1.48 11.03 13.12
N PRO A 182 1.88 11.87 12.13
CA PRO A 182 1.42 11.71 10.77
C PRO A 182 1.87 10.35 10.25
N ILE A 183 0.96 9.59 9.66
CA ILE A 183 1.23 8.28 9.08
C ILE A 183 0.96 8.26 7.59
N SER A 184 0.06 9.11 7.11
CA SER A 184 -0.19 9.35 5.70
C SER A 184 -0.32 10.85 5.47
N MET A 185 0.23 11.31 4.36
CA MET A 185 0.27 12.70 3.92
C MET A 185 -0.16 12.76 2.47
N LYS A 186 -1.04 13.68 2.15
CA LYS A 186 -1.41 14.06 0.79
C LYS A 186 -1.36 15.59 0.68
N VAL A 187 -1.22 16.05 -0.53
CA VAL A 187 -1.25 17.48 -0.86
C VAL A 187 -2.22 17.69 -2.01
N ALA A 188 -3.12 18.66 -1.87
CA ALA A 188 -4.09 18.99 -2.91
C ALA A 188 -4.79 20.32 -2.62
N ASP A 189 -5.21 21.02 -3.67
CA ASP A 189 -6.09 22.19 -3.58
C ASP A 189 -7.54 21.78 -3.28
N LEU A 190 -7.84 21.54 -2.00
CA LEU A 190 -9.18 21.12 -1.56
C LEU A 190 -10.20 22.26 -1.58
N ASN A 191 -9.75 23.50 -1.45
CA ASN A 191 -10.64 24.66 -1.31
C ASN A 191 -10.83 25.45 -2.62
N GLY A 192 -10.08 25.09 -3.67
CA GLY A 192 -10.18 25.68 -5.00
C GLY A 192 -9.63 27.10 -5.09
N ASP A 193 -8.68 27.47 -4.22
CA ASP A 193 -8.06 28.80 -4.22
C ASP A 193 -6.79 28.88 -5.06
N GLY A 194 -6.32 27.75 -5.58
CA GLY A 194 -5.11 27.62 -6.41
C GLY A 194 -3.84 27.38 -5.62
N LYS A 195 -3.93 27.12 -4.32
CA LYS A 195 -2.83 26.69 -3.46
C LYS A 195 -3.14 25.33 -2.85
N ASP A 196 -2.13 24.50 -2.75
CA ASP A 196 -2.27 23.19 -2.16
C ASP A 196 -2.38 23.25 -0.63
N GLN A 197 -3.23 22.41 -0.06
CA GLN A 197 -3.29 22.18 1.37
C GLN A 197 -2.56 20.89 1.75
N LEU A 198 -1.90 20.92 2.89
CA LEU A 198 -1.32 19.76 3.53
C LEU A 198 -2.39 18.98 4.28
N ILE A 199 -2.61 17.71 3.91
CA ILE A 199 -3.65 16.84 4.44
C ILE A 199 -3.00 15.67 5.16
N LEU A 200 -3.21 15.55 6.47
CA LEU A 200 -2.53 14.57 7.31
C LEU A 200 -3.51 13.64 8.03
N ALA A 201 -3.28 12.33 7.88
CA ALA A 201 -3.84 11.30 8.75
C ALA A 201 -2.86 10.99 9.88
N SER A 202 -3.32 10.98 11.14
CA SER A 202 -2.45 10.86 12.32
C SER A 202 -2.91 9.78 13.30
N ARG A 203 -1.95 9.17 13.98
CA ARG A 203 -2.10 8.08 14.96
C ARG A 203 -1.66 8.46 16.39
N ALA A 204 -1.74 9.68 16.80
CA ALA A 204 -1.30 10.07 18.14
C ALA A 204 -2.46 10.51 19.03
N SER A 205 -2.15 10.85 20.27
CA SER A 205 -3.12 11.41 21.22
C SER A 205 -3.60 12.83 20.89
N GLY A 206 -2.90 13.51 19.97
CA GLY A 206 -3.29 14.82 19.46
C GLY A 206 -4.40 14.76 18.40
N MET A 207 -4.34 15.68 17.46
CA MET A 207 -5.24 15.72 16.31
C MET A 207 -5.05 14.50 15.42
N ARG A 208 -6.14 14.00 14.83
CA ARG A 208 -6.14 12.80 13.95
C ARG A 208 -6.30 13.15 12.49
N ILE A 209 -7.05 14.21 12.22
CA ILE A 209 -7.28 14.79 10.91
C ILE A 209 -6.76 16.21 10.96
N ILE A 210 -5.89 16.55 10.03
CA ILE A 210 -5.31 17.90 9.92
C ILE A 210 -5.39 18.29 8.45
N ILE A 211 -5.95 19.48 8.20
CA ILE A 211 -5.81 20.18 6.93
C ILE A 211 -5.18 21.53 7.27
N ALA A 212 -4.11 21.87 6.59
CA ALA A 212 -3.34 23.07 6.86
C ALA A 212 -2.86 23.72 5.57
N SER A 213 -2.70 25.04 5.61
CA SER A 213 -2.09 25.84 4.55
C SER A 213 -0.96 26.69 5.07
N VAL A 214 -0.13 27.17 4.16
CA VAL A 214 0.94 28.13 4.45
C VAL A 214 0.81 29.30 3.49
N ASP A 215 1.18 30.50 3.93
CA ASP A 215 1.08 31.71 3.10
C ASP A 215 2.24 31.85 2.10
N ASP A 216 3.43 31.48 2.51
CA ASP A 216 4.69 31.61 1.76
C ASP A 216 5.73 30.67 2.39
N ILE A 217 6.56 30.02 1.60
CA ILE A 217 7.75 29.31 2.09
C ILE A 217 8.96 30.19 1.78
N PRO A 218 9.64 30.76 2.79
CA PRO A 218 10.65 31.77 2.52
C PRO A 218 11.92 31.19 1.87
N ASP A 219 12.32 31.71 0.72
CA ASP A 219 13.53 31.31 -0.01
C ASP A 219 14.81 31.36 0.84
N ASP A 220 14.89 32.30 1.76
CA ASP A 220 16.07 32.52 2.61
C ASP A 220 15.99 31.82 3.98
N GLY A 221 14.89 31.09 4.23
CA GLY A 221 14.68 30.32 5.44
C GLY A 221 14.66 31.18 6.71
N ASP A 222 14.12 32.40 6.63
CA ASP A 222 14.03 33.29 7.77
C ASP A 222 12.87 32.98 8.73
N PHE A 223 12.06 31.94 8.40
CA PHE A 223 10.91 31.46 9.16
C PHE A 223 9.85 32.54 9.35
N SER A 224 9.64 33.38 8.33
CA SER A 224 8.63 34.45 8.34
C SER A 224 7.24 33.97 7.91
N GLU A 225 7.12 32.74 7.47
CA GLU A 225 5.88 32.11 7.02
C GLU A 225 4.81 32.03 8.11
N THR A 226 3.56 31.97 7.68
CA THR A 226 2.41 31.77 8.56
C THR A 226 1.68 30.49 8.20
N TRP A 227 1.80 29.48 9.05
CA TRP A 227 1.01 28.26 8.95
C TRP A 227 -0.38 28.48 9.53
N THR A 228 -1.40 28.03 8.81
CA THR A 228 -2.79 28.05 9.25
C THR A 228 -3.30 26.61 9.39
N LEU A 229 -3.87 26.30 10.56
CA LEU A 229 -4.64 25.07 10.74
C LEU A 229 -6.06 25.32 10.24
N ASP A 230 -6.35 24.89 9.01
CA ASP A 230 -7.64 25.15 8.36
C ASP A 230 -8.75 24.25 8.90
N PHE A 231 -8.39 23.02 9.27
CA PHE A 231 -9.32 22.06 9.87
C PHE A 231 -8.61 21.08 10.80
N SER A 232 -9.28 20.78 11.93
CA SER A 232 -8.99 19.61 12.76
C SER A 232 -10.30 19.08 13.36
N GLU A 233 -10.49 17.76 13.36
CA GLU A 233 -11.66 17.14 13.98
C GLU A 233 -11.71 17.35 15.49
N LYS A 234 -10.59 17.65 16.14
CA LYS A 234 -10.50 17.92 17.58
C LYS A 234 -11.28 19.17 18.00
N GLU A 235 -11.52 20.08 17.08
CA GLU A 235 -12.32 21.29 17.30
C GLU A 235 -13.83 21.02 17.26
N LEU A 236 -14.23 19.79 16.89
CA LEU A 236 -15.64 19.43 16.76
C LEU A 236 -16.27 19.07 18.11
N PRO A 237 -17.57 19.41 18.33
CA PRO A 237 -18.30 19.02 19.54
C PRO A 237 -18.39 17.51 19.75
N SER A 238 -18.30 16.73 18.68
CA SER A 238 -18.31 15.26 18.69
C SER A 238 -16.97 14.72 18.15
N TYR A 239 -15.90 15.04 18.86
CA TYR A 239 -14.55 14.60 18.52
C TYR A 239 -14.44 13.08 18.45
N ASP A 240 -13.86 12.59 17.37
CA ASP A 240 -13.53 11.20 17.15
C ASP A 240 -12.04 10.95 17.39
N ALA A 241 -11.73 10.26 18.48
CA ALA A 241 -10.34 9.98 18.88
C ALA A 241 -9.72 8.75 18.21
N ASP A 242 -10.38 8.14 17.22
CA ASP A 242 -9.85 6.96 16.53
C ASP A 242 -8.65 7.31 15.66
N ASN A 243 -7.64 6.45 15.66
CA ASN A 243 -6.47 6.61 14.82
C ASN A 243 -6.85 6.62 13.34
N LYS A 244 -6.23 7.50 12.57
CA LYS A 244 -6.33 7.51 11.11
C LYS A 244 -5.08 6.83 10.55
N TRP A 245 -5.30 5.93 9.59
CA TRP A 245 -4.24 5.11 9.03
C TRP A 245 -3.84 5.56 7.64
N ASP A 246 -4.81 6.04 6.86
CA ASP A 246 -4.57 6.53 5.52
C ASP A 246 -5.56 7.62 5.14
N VAL A 247 -5.29 8.32 4.05
CA VAL A 247 -6.15 9.34 3.46
C VAL A 247 -6.15 9.22 1.94
N ALA A 248 -7.34 9.20 1.35
CA ALA A 248 -7.55 9.37 -0.08
C ALA A 248 -8.17 10.76 -0.34
N VAL A 249 -7.67 11.44 -1.35
CA VAL A 249 -8.14 12.77 -1.73
C VAL A 249 -8.89 12.68 -3.06
N ILE A 250 -10.03 13.33 -3.13
CA ILE A 250 -10.94 13.31 -4.27
C ILE A 250 -11.48 14.72 -4.44
N GLU A 251 -11.08 15.40 -5.50
CA GLU A 251 -11.53 16.78 -5.78
C GLU A 251 -11.41 17.68 -4.53
N ASN A 252 -12.53 18.15 -4.01
CA ASN A 252 -12.64 19.01 -2.81
C ASN A 252 -12.86 18.23 -1.50
N SER A 253 -12.56 16.95 -1.46
CA SER A 253 -12.84 16.06 -0.34
C SER A 253 -11.66 15.16 0.01
N ALA A 254 -11.47 14.92 1.29
CA ALA A 254 -10.51 13.96 1.82
C ALA A 254 -11.22 12.90 2.67
N TYR A 255 -10.94 11.62 2.41
CA TYR A 255 -11.47 10.47 3.12
C TYR A 255 -10.40 9.86 4.00
N PHE A 256 -10.64 9.85 5.30
CA PHE A 256 -9.70 9.35 6.31
C PHE A 256 -10.15 7.99 6.81
N PHE A 257 -9.28 7.01 6.68
CA PHE A 257 -9.55 5.63 7.06
C PHE A 257 -9.07 5.35 8.47
N CYS A 258 -9.90 4.67 9.27
CA CYS A 258 -9.60 4.37 10.66
C CYS A 258 -10.07 2.97 11.08
N GLU A 259 -9.86 2.62 12.34
CA GLU A 259 -10.19 1.29 12.88
C GLU A 259 -11.69 1.02 13.01
N ALA A 260 -12.54 2.05 13.03
CA ALA A 260 -13.96 1.88 13.30
C ALA A 260 -14.88 2.51 12.25
N LYS A 261 -14.41 3.48 11.50
CA LYS A 261 -15.21 4.22 10.52
C LYS A 261 -14.34 4.98 9.52
N ILE A 262 -14.99 5.44 8.46
CA ILE A 262 -14.39 6.36 7.49
C ILE A 262 -14.91 7.77 7.81
N SER A 263 -14.02 8.73 7.87
CA SER A 263 -14.35 10.14 8.06
C SER A 263 -14.11 10.89 6.76
N LYS A 264 -15.05 11.75 6.37
CA LYS A 264 -14.92 12.63 5.21
C LYS A 264 -14.81 14.07 5.68
N VAL A 265 -13.88 14.83 5.09
CA VAL A 265 -13.82 16.28 5.20
C VAL A 265 -13.93 16.87 3.80
N SER A 266 -14.87 17.78 3.59
CA SER A 266 -15.10 18.39 2.28
C SER A 266 -15.15 19.89 2.38
N TRP A 267 -14.69 20.59 1.35
CA TRP A 267 -14.90 22.02 1.20
C TRP A 267 -16.27 22.31 0.57
N ASN A 268 -17.11 23.07 1.25
CA ASN A 268 -18.46 23.41 0.76
C ASN A 268 -18.55 24.75 0.01
N GLY A 269 -17.41 25.37 -0.27
CA GLY A 269 -17.30 26.71 -0.88
C GLY A 269 -17.12 27.84 0.13
N SER A 270 -17.11 27.55 1.45
CA SER A 270 -16.92 28.56 2.50
C SER A 270 -16.21 28.02 3.75
N GLU A 271 -16.34 26.75 4.04
CA GLU A 271 -15.75 26.09 5.21
C GLU A 271 -15.56 24.60 4.98
N TYR A 272 -14.67 23.97 5.74
CA TYR A 272 -14.54 22.54 5.78
C TYR A 272 -15.65 21.89 6.60
N VAL A 273 -16.31 20.90 6.03
CA VAL A 273 -17.43 20.17 6.64
C VAL A 273 -17.01 18.72 6.91
N TYR A 274 -17.15 18.30 8.15
CA TYR A 274 -16.86 16.93 8.58
C TYR A 274 -18.12 16.08 8.51
N SER A 275 -18.00 14.87 7.98
CA SER A 275 -19.01 13.84 7.98
C SER A 275 -18.41 12.51 8.47
N SER A 276 -19.08 11.86 9.40
CA SER A 276 -18.79 10.47 9.75
C SER A 276 -19.57 9.59 8.77
N MET A 277 -18.82 8.85 7.96
CA MET A 277 -19.42 7.86 7.05
C MET A 277 -19.86 6.61 7.83
N ASP A 278 -20.44 5.63 7.14
CA ASP A 278 -20.90 4.39 7.77
C ASP A 278 -19.80 3.71 8.59
N PRO A 279 -20.12 3.17 9.77
CA PRO A 279 -19.15 2.43 10.55
C PRO A 279 -18.68 1.20 9.78
N LEU A 280 -17.37 0.92 9.85
CA LEU A 280 -16.80 -0.31 9.33
C LEU A 280 -17.25 -1.51 10.20
N PRO A 281 -17.43 -2.70 9.63
CA PRO A 281 -17.57 -3.91 10.43
C PRO A 281 -16.43 -4.01 11.44
N GLY A 282 -16.74 -4.41 12.67
CA GLY A 282 -15.75 -4.43 13.75
C GLY A 282 -14.47 -5.17 13.37
N GLY A 283 -13.33 -4.52 13.57
CA GLY A 283 -12.01 -5.08 13.29
C GLY A 283 -11.48 -4.85 11.88
N ILE A 284 -12.21 -4.22 10.98
CA ILE A 284 -11.70 -3.83 9.67
C ILE A 284 -11.00 -2.48 9.79
N THR A 285 -9.78 -2.40 9.29
CA THR A 285 -9.07 -1.15 9.02
C THR A 285 -8.59 -1.14 7.58
N PHE A 286 -8.43 0.03 7.01
CA PHE A 286 -7.74 0.21 5.74
C PHE A 286 -6.42 0.95 6.00
N ASP A 287 -5.32 0.36 5.56
CA ASP A 287 -3.97 0.92 5.69
C ASP A 287 -3.41 1.40 4.33
N CYS A 288 -4.19 1.27 3.29
CA CYS A 288 -3.91 1.80 1.96
C CYS A 288 -5.21 2.02 1.19
N ALA A 289 -5.36 3.21 0.64
CA ALA A 289 -6.49 3.58 -0.19
C ALA A 289 -6.04 4.45 -1.37
N GLN A 290 -6.54 4.13 -2.55
CA GLN A 290 -6.25 4.83 -3.80
C GLN A 290 -7.56 5.36 -4.37
N ALA A 291 -7.54 6.56 -4.92
CA ALA A 291 -8.71 7.20 -5.48
C ALA A 291 -8.50 7.54 -6.96
N ALA A 292 -9.48 7.23 -7.79
CA ALA A 292 -9.47 7.55 -9.22
C ALA A 292 -10.88 7.48 -9.81
N ASP A 293 -11.09 8.13 -10.96
CA ASP A 293 -12.20 7.84 -11.86
C ASP A 293 -11.84 6.57 -12.66
N ILE A 294 -12.14 5.41 -12.06
CA ILE A 294 -11.64 4.11 -12.54
C ILE A 294 -12.30 3.69 -13.85
N ASN A 295 -13.56 4.06 -14.04
CA ASN A 295 -14.35 3.63 -15.20
C ASN A 295 -14.59 4.75 -16.23
N GLY A 296 -14.04 5.94 -15.99
CA GLY A 296 -14.16 7.10 -16.88
C GLY A 296 -15.56 7.71 -16.93
N ASP A 297 -16.39 7.52 -15.88
CA ASP A 297 -17.77 8.04 -15.84
C ASP A 297 -17.89 9.43 -15.18
N GLY A 298 -16.77 9.96 -14.69
CA GLY A 298 -16.67 11.26 -14.03
C GLY A 298 -16.98 11.21 -12.53
N ASN A 299 -17.27 10.03 -11.97
CA ASN A 299 -17.33 9.83 -10.54
C ASN A 299 -15.99 9.21 -10.10
N ILE A 300 -15.62 9.45 -8.86
CA ILE A 300 -14.39 8.89 -8.31
C ILE A 300 -14.72 7.68 -7.45
N GLU A 301 -13.99 6.62 -7.66
CA GLU A 301 -14.00 5.45 -6.81
C GLU A 301 -12.76 5.41 -5.93
N ILE A 302 -12.87 4.68 -4.82
CA ILE A 302 -11.75 4.39 -3.94
C ILE A 302 -11.52 2.88 -3.93
N LEU A 303 -10.32 2.46 -4.25
CA LEU A 303 -9.88 1.09 -4.03
C LEU A 303 -9.09 1.02 -2.73
N ALA A 304 -9.50 0.13 -1.80
CA ALA A 304 -8.91 0.05 -0.48
C ALA A 304 -8.53 -1.38 -0.09
N GLY A 305 -7.32 -1.53 0.43
CA GLY A 305 -6.81 -2.79 0.97
C GLY A 305 -7.10 -2.96 2.46
N GLU A 306 -7.58 -4.14 2.84
CA GLU A 306 -7.98 -4.46 4.21
C GLU A 306 -6.77 -4.85 5.08
N TYR A 307 -6.58 -4.12 6.19
CA TYR A 307 -5.59 -4.41 7.21
C TYR A 307 -6.27 -4.89 8.49
N LEU A 308 -6.23 -6.18 8.76
CA LEU A 308 -6.98 -6.75 9.86
C LEU A 308 -6.11 -7.40 10.93
N TYR A 309 -6.48 -7.17 12.21
CA TYR A 309 -5.96 -7.93 13.34
C TYR A 309 -6.84 -9.17 13.56
N GLY A 310 -6.33 -10.37 13.24
CA GLY A 310 -7.02 -11.63 13.51
C GLY A 310 -7.30 -12.50 12.28
N ASP A 311 -8.23 -13.46 12.44
CA ASP A 311 -8.49 -14.56 11.49
C ASP A 311 -9.57 -14.26 10.43
N ALA A 312 -9.89 -12.98 10.19
CA ALA A 312 -10.95 -12.63 9.26
C ALA A 312 -10.46 -12.49 7.82
N THR A 313 -11.37 -12.19 6.93
CA THR A 313 -11.14 -11.99 5.50
C THR A 313 -10.14 -10.87 5.22
N ARG A 314 -9.48 -10.95 4.09
CA ARG A 314 -8.54 -9.95 3.56
C ARG A 314 -9.02 -9.55 2.19
N ASN A 315 -9.81 -8.48 2.13
CA ASN A 315 -10.40 -8.08 0.87
C ASN A 315 -9.69 -6.86 0.28
N ILE A 316 -9.74 -6.77 -1.04
CA ILE A 316 -9.64 -5.51 -1.76
C ILE A 316 -11.07 -5.06 -2.01
N TRP A 317 -11.38 -3.85 -1.59
CA TRP A 317 -12.71 -3.27 -1.64
C TRP A 317 -12.78 -2.14 -2.65
N LEU A 318 -13.85 -2.12 -3.43
CA LEU A 318 -14.30 -0.95 -4.16
C LEU A 318 -15.26 -0.18 -3.26
N LEU A 319 -14.99 1.11 -3.06
CA LEU A 319 -15.82 2.03 -2.29
C LEU A 319 -16.35 3.12 -3.22
N GLN A 320 -17.67 3.30 -3.23
CA GLN A 320 -18.35 4.30 -4.06
C GLN A 320 -19.23 5.20 -3.19
N GLU A 321 -19.17 6.50 -3.38
CA GLU A 321 -19.98 7.43 -2.62
C GLU A 321 -21.46 7.37 -3.04
N SER A 322 -22.36 7.35 -2.07
CA SER A 322 -23.80 7.40 -2.26
C SER A 322 -24.46 8.21 -1.15
N GLY A 323 -24.60 9.50 -1.39
CA GLY A 323 -25.05 10.46 -0.36
C GLY A 323 -24.05 10.54 0.79
N ASP A 324 -24.52 10.33 2.02
CA ASP A 324 -23.67 10.37 3.23
C ASP A 324 -23.05 9.01 3.59
N THR A 325 -23.04 8.05 2.67
CA THR A 325 -22.52 6.69 2.90
C THR A 325 -21.57 6.26 1.80
N LEU A 326 -20.75 5.23 2.10
CA LEU A 326 -19.93 4.54 1.11
C LEU A 326 -20.50 3.14 0.85
N ILE A 327 -20.92 2.89 -0.39
CA ILE A 327 -21.24 1.54 -0.85
C ILE A 327 -19.93 0.77 -0.95
N ARG A 328 -19.88 -0.42 -0.35
CA ARG A 328 -18.69 -1.26 -0.26
C ARG A 328 -18.91 -2.56 -1.03
N THR A 329 -18.15 -2.77 -2.07
CA THR A 329 -18.16 -3.98 -2.88
C THR A 329 -16.86 -4.74 -2.69
N PRO A 330 -16.86 -5.98 -2.17
CA PRO A 330 -15.66 -6.78 -2.10
C PRO A 330 -15.30 -7.28 -3.50
N LEU A 331 -14.12 -6.91 -4.00
CA LEU A 331 -13.64 -7.37 -5.30
C LEU A 331 -12.90 -8.69 -5.19
N PHE A 332 -11.93 -8.80 -4.27
CA PHE A 332 -11.09 -9.96 -4.12
C PHE A 332 -10.93 -10.34 -2.65
N ASP A 333 -11.11 -11.62 -2.33
CA ASP A 333 -10.81 -12.20 -1.03
C ASP A 333 -9.41 -12.83 -1.07
N LEU A 334 -8.43 -12.18 -0.48
CA LEU A 334 -7.04 -12.63 -0.40
C LEU A 334 -6.74 -13.46 0.85
N SER A 335 -7.76 -13.84 1.63
CA SER A 335 -7.60 -14.67 2.84
C SER A 335 -7.32 -16.15 2.53
N VAL A 336 -7.43 -16.55 1.26
CA VAL A 336 -7.10 -17.91 0.83
C VAL A 336 -5.61 -18.20 1.03
N GLU A 337 -5.30 -19.43 1.45
CA GLU A 337 -3.94 -19.88 1.79
C GLU A 337 -2.90 -19.61 0.68
N GLU A 338 -3.35 -19.56 -0.56
CA GLU A 338 -2.52 -19.32 -1.73
C GLU A 338 -1.94 -17.91 -1.79
N TYR A 339 -2.63 -16.92 -1.21
CA TYR A 339 -2.23 -15.52 -1.33
C TYR A 339 -1.62 -14.95 -0.05
N LEU A 340 -2.32 -14.97 1.03
CA LEU A 340 -1.88 -14.21 2.20
C LEU A 340 -1.58 -15.04 3.44
N ASN A 341 -1.97 -16.27 3.51
CA ASN A 341 -1.73 -17.15 4.65
C ASN A 341 -1.47 -16.41 6.00
N GLY A 342 -2.38 -15.53 6.39
CA GLY A 342 -2.26 -14.71 7.58
C GLY A 342 -1.65 -13.31 7.39
N GLY A 343 -1.20 -12.94 6.18
CA GLY A 343 -0.69 -11.61 5.89
C GLY A 343 -1.75 -10.50 5.94
N ARG A 344 -1.34 -9.26 5.83
CA ARG A 344 -2.17 -8.06 5.85
C ARG A 344 -1.84 -7.21 4.65
N ILE A 345 -2.82 -6.51 4.09
CA ILE A 345 -2.59 -5.56 3.02
C ILE A 345 -2.20 -4.23 3.66
N CYS A 346 -1.10 -3.64 3.25
CA CYS A 346 -0.66 -2.33 3.66
C CYS A 346 0.31 -1.75 2.63
N GLY A 347 0.27 -0.44 2.46
CA GLY A 347 0.98 0.23 1.38
C GLY A 347 0.31 0.00 0.02
N GLY A 348 0.36 1.01 -0.80
CA GLY A 348 -0.19 0.96 -2.15
C GLY A 348 0.12 2.22 -2.93
N ALA A 349 0.06 2.08 -4.25
CA ALA A 349 0.24 3.13 -5.24
C ALA A 349 -0.62 2.82 -6.46
N GLN A 350 -0.69 3.74 -7.41
CA GLN A 350 -1.44 3.56 -8.65
C GLN A 350 -0.72 4.20 -9.83
N GLY A 351 -0.89 3.65 -11.03
CA GLY A 351 -0.37 4.14 -12.30
C GLY A 351 -0.82 3.26 -13.44
N ASP A 352 -0.29 3.46 -14.64
CA ASP A 352 -0.57 2.65 -15.84
C ASP A 352 0.68 1.82 -16.16
N ILE A 353 0.78 0.64 -15.54
CA ILE A 353 1.99 -0.21 -15.55
C ILE A 353 2.26 -0.86 -16.91
N ASP A 354 1.25 -1.04 -17.76
CA ASP A 354 1.38 -1.68 -19.06
C ASP A 354 0.88 -0.82 -20.23
N ASN A 355 0.64 0.46 -19.96
CA ASN A 355 0.24 1.49 -20.91
C ASN A 355 -0.97 1.08 -21.77
N ASP A 356 -1.95 0.46 -21.14
CA ASP A 356 -3.20 0.10 -21.81
C ASP A 356 -4.30 1.17 -21.63
N GLY A 357 -4.05 2.20 -20.81
CA GLY A 357 -4.90 3.33 -20.51
C GLY A 357 -5.88 3.10 -19.36
N ASN A 358 -5.84 1.93 -18.69
CA ASN A 358 -6.54 1.69 -17.45
C ASN A 358 -5.58 1.92 -16.27
N ILE A 359 -6.14 2.22 -15.10
CA ILE A 359 -5.33 2.44 -13.91
C ILE A 359 -5.08 1.12 -13.20
N ASP A 360 -3.81 0.85 -12.94
CA ASP A 360 -3.36 -0.23 -12.07
C ASP A 360 -3.27 0.22 -10.63
N PHE A 361 -3.75 -0.61 -9.73
CA PHE A 361 -3.67 -0.41 -8.29
C PHE A 361 -2.72 -1.45 -7.69
N ILE A 362 -1.65 -0.99 -7.07
CA ILE A 362 -0.63 -1.83 -6.45
C ILE A 362 -0.89 -1.92 -4.96
N PHE A 363 -0.91 -3.14 -4.41
CA PHE A 363 -1.10 -3.40 -2.98
C PHE A 363 -0.02 -4.33 -2.45
N GLY A 364 0.68 -3.91 -1.41
CA GLY A 364 1.66 -4.73 -0.72
C GLY A 364 1.06 -5.53 0.43
N SER A 365 1.56 -6.74 0.67
CA SER A 365 1.20 -7.53 1.85
C SER A 365 2.31 -7.55 2.89
N ARG A 366 1.93 -7.70 4.15
CA ARG A 366 2.80 -7.66 5.32
C ARG A 366 2.51 -8.81 6.26
N PHE A 367 3.52 -9.31 6.96
CA PHE A 367 3.43 -10.42 7.92
C PHE A 367 2.83 -11.70 7.35
N SER A 368 3.06 -11.97 6.08
CA SER A 368 2.64 -13.24 5.47
C SER A 368 3.61 -14.35 5.87
N GLY A 369 3.02 -15.49 6.23
CA GLY A 369 3.78 -16.73 6.35
C GLY A 369 4.05 -17.34 4.96
N PRO A 370 4.57 -18.58 4.87
CA PRO A 370 4.61 -19.27 3.59
C PRO A 370 3.20 -19.42 2.95
N PRO A 371 2.99 -19.12 1.69
CA PRO A 371 3.95 -18.52 0.77
C PRO A 371 4.40 -17.12 1.23
N ASN A 372 5.49 -16.63 0.67
CA ASN A 372 6.07 -15.33 0.99
C ASN A 372 5.07 -14.19 0.78
N ALA A 373 5.33 -13.03 1.37
CA ALA A 373 4.57 -11.82 1.12
C ALA A 373 4.52 -11.50 -0.38
N MET A 374 3.40 -10.97 -0.84
CA MET A 374 3.11 -10.71 -2.24
C MET A 374 2.76 -9.25 -2.44
N MET A 375 3.09 -8.76 -3.62
CA MET A 375 2.61 -7.49 -4.16
C MET A 375 1.58 -7.80 -5.23
N PHE A 376 0.40 -7.23 -5.08
CA PHE A 376 -0.74 -7.46 -5.98
C PHE A 376 -0.91 -6.26 -6.90
N ARG A 377 -1.16 -6.53 -8.18
CA ARG A 377 -1.67 -5.58 -9.16
C ARG A 377 -3.14 -5.88 -9.40
N VAL A 378 -3.98 -4.87 -9.29
CA VAL A 378 -5.43 -4.94 -9.48
C VAL A 378 -5.83 -3.91 -10.51
N GLU A 379 -6.56 -4.33 -11.53
CA GLU A 379 -6.92 -3.47 -12.65
C GLU A 379 -8.38 -3.71 -13.07
N TYR A 380 -9.12 -2.64 -13.36
CA TYR A 380 -10.40 -2.72 -14.04
C TYR A 380 -10.19 -2.84 -15.53
N GLN A 381 -10.84 -3.81 -16.18
CA GLN A 381 -10.61 -4.14 -17.59
C GLN A 381 -11.33 -3.18 -18.57
N GLY A 382 -11.63 -1.96 -18.16
CA GLY A 382 -12.14 -0.86 -18.99
C GLY A 382 -13.56 -1.07 -19.53
N SER A 383 -14.27 -2.12 -19.13
CA SER A 383 -15.62 -2.38 -19.61
C SER A 383 -16.45 -3.25 -18.67
N GLY A 384 -17.77 -3.04 -18.66
CA GLY A 384 -18.72 -3.79 -17.85
C GLY A 384 -19.14 -3.05 -16.58
N ASP A 385 -19.77 -3.75 -15.65
CA ASP A 385 -20.17 -3.21 -14.35
C ASP A 385 -18.94 -3.21 -13.43
N ILE A 386 -18.52 -2.05 -12.97
CA ILE A 386 -17.36 -1.89 -12.09
C ILE A 386 -17.53 -2.64 -10.75
N THR A 387 -18.78 -2.90 -10.34
CA THR A 387 -19.08 -3.66 -9.12
C THR A 387 -19.03 -5.18 -9.30
N ASP A 388 -18.87 -5.66 -10.54
CA ASP A 388 -18.73 -7.09 -10.83
C ASP A 388 -17.23 -7.47 -10.85
N PRO A 389 -16.75 -8.29 -9.90
CA PRO A 389 -15.35 -8.72 -9.87
C PRO A 389 -14.88 -9.42 -11.15
N ALA A 390 -15.80 -9.92 -11.99
CA ALA A 390 -15.47 -10.54 -13.27
C ALA A 390 -14.89 -9.54 -14.30
N ASN A 391 -15.07 -8.24 -14.08
CA ASN A 391 -14.55 -7.18 -14.93
C ASN A 391 -13.21 -6.61 -14.41
N TRP A 392 -12.62 -7.27 -13.42
CA TRP A 392 -11.34 -6.91 -12.83
C TRP A 392 -10.31 -8.01 -13.01
N GLU A 393 -9.05 -7.63 -13.14
CA GLU A 393 -7.91 -8.53 -13.11
C GLU A 393 -7.13 -8.38 -11.80
N LEU A 394 -6.71 -9.49 -11.21
CA LEU A 394 -5.79 -9.54 -10.08
C LEU A 394 -4.58 -10.38 -10.48
N THR A 395 -3.40 -9.78 -10.46
CA THR A 395 -2.12 -10.46 -10.75
C THR A 395 -1.14 -10.25 -9.61
N ILE A 396 -0.03 -10.99 -9.62
CA ILE A 396 1.06 -10.82 -8.66
C ILE A 396 2.18 -10.06 -9.37
N ALA A 397 2.46 -8.85 -8.91
CA ALA A 397 3.54 -8.03 -9.45
C ALA A 397 4.90 -8.53 -8.97
N ASP A 398 5.04 -8.87 -7.69
CA ASP A 398 6.28 -9.43 -7.13
C ASP A 398 6.00 -10.28 -5.88
N THR A 399 7.01 -11.02 -5.43
CA THR A 399 6.97 -11.81 -4.19
C THR A 399 8.21 -11.54 -3.35
N SER A 400 8.04 -11.62 -2.03
CA SER A 400 9.15 -11.41 -1.10
C SER A 400 10.29 -12.41 -1.32
N SER A 401 11.52 -11.93 -1.16
CA SER A 401 12.72 -12.74 -1.13
C SER A 401 13.59 -12.34 0.07
N GLU A 402 14.51 -13.21 0.48
CA GLU A 402 15.44 -12.92 1.59
C GLU A 402 16.33 -11.68 1.32
N GLU A 403 16.47 -11.31 0.05
CA GLU A 403 17.31 -10.19 -0.37
C GLU A 403 16.58 -8.85 -0.38
N PHE A 404 15.31 -8.82 -0.87
CA PHE A 404 14.60 -7.58 -1.14
C PHE A 404 13.37 -7.37 -0.25
N ALA A 405 12.75 -8.45 0.16
CA ALA A 405 11.57 -8.43 1.04
C ALA A 405 11.51 -9.75 1.81
N PRO A 406 12.19 -9.87 2.95
CA PRO A 406 12.30 -11.13 3.67
C PRO A 406 10.95 -11.61 4.20
N GLY A 407 10.78 -12.91 4.15
CA GLY A 407 9.57 -13.71 4.22
C GLY A 407 8.51 -13.41 5.27
N THR A 408 8.78 -12.62 6.29
CA THR A 408 7.79 -12.26 7.31
C THR A 408 7.49 -10.77 7.40
N SER A 409 8.25 -9.95 6.72
CA SER A 409 8.09 -8.49 6.75
C SER A 409 7.26 -7.99 5.59
N GLY A 410 7.55 -8.42 4.37
CA GLY A 410 6.79 -8.09 3.19
C GLY A 410 6.89 -6.63 2.75
N PHE A 411 6.02 -6.28 1.84
CA PHE A 411 5.92 -4.95 1.26
C PHE A 411 5.08 -4.06 2.19
N TRP A 412 5.61 -2.92 2.53
CA TRP A 412 4.95 -1.94 3.39
C TRP A 412 4.35 -0.80 2.58
N ASN A 413 4.01 0.29 3.28
CA ASN A 413 3.63 1.57 2.69
C ASN A 413 4.80 2.30 1.98
N VAL A 414 5.90 1.64 1.72
CA VAL A 414 7.00 2.15 0.91
C VAL A 414 6.89 1.54 -0.48
N ILE A 415 5.86 1.94 -1.19
CA ILE A 415 5.56 1.58 -2.56
C ILE A 415 5.16 2.87 -3.27
N ASP A 416 5.72 3.10 -4.44
CA ASP A 416 5.31 4.17 -5.34
C ASP A 416 5.20 3.65 -6.77
N VAL A 417 4.48 4.36 -7.61
CA VAL A 417 4.35 4.08 -9.05
C VAL A 417 4.58 5.37 -9.79
N ALA A 418 5.54 5.35 -10.70
CA ALA A 418 5.91 6.52 -11.47
C ALA A 418 6.66 6.10 -12.74
N ASN A 419 6.59 6.92 -13.77
CA ASN A 419 7.43 6.76 -14.95
C ASN A 419 8.88 7.16 -14.62
N MET A 420 9.79 6.19 -14.69
CA MET A 420 11.19 6.33 -14.27
C MET A 420 12.17 6.38 -15.45
N ASP A 421 11.66 6.32 -16.68
CA ASP A 421 12.47 6.38 -17.89
C ASP A 421 11.70 6.98 -19.08
N ASP A 422 12.19 6.80 -20.30
CA ASP A 422 11.66 7.44 -21.51
C ASP A 422 10.52 6.64 -22.18
N ASP A 423 10.07 5.55 -21.58
CA ASP A 423 8.96 4.77 -22.14
C ASP A 423 7.60 5.20 -21.57
N PRO A 424 6.48 4.75 -22.12
CA PRO A 424 5.18 5.24 -21.70
C PRO A 424 4.55 4.46 -20.52
N GLU A 425 5.16 3.37 -20.09
CA GLU A 425 4.71 2.58 -18.95
C GLU A 425 5.18 3.21 -17.65
N ASP A 426 4.43 2.98 -16.57
CA ASP A 426 4.87 3.36 -15.23
C ASP A 426 5.61 2.20 -14.54
N GLU A 427 6.65 2.50 -13.77
CA GLU A 427 7.38 1.55 -12.96
C GLU A 427 6.85 1.50 -11.54
N ILE A 428 6.98 0.32 -10.91
CA ILE A 428 6.70 0.15 -9.49
C ILE A 428 8.00 0.24 -8.72
N LEU A 429 8.08 1.19 -7.78
CA LEU A 429 9.19 1.32 -6.87
C LEU A 429 8.79 0.80 -5.49
N TYR A 430 9.65 0.01 -4.86
CA TYR A 430 9.40 -0.39 -3.48
C TYR A 430 10.69 -0.64 -2.69
N THR A 431 10.58 -0.57 -1.39
CA THR A 431 11.57 -1.14 -0.48
C THR A 431 10.86 -1.91 0.63
N SER A 432 11.59 -2.85 1.23
CA SER A 432 11.10 -3.56 2.40
C SER A 432 11.70 -2.96 3.66
N SER A 433 10.88 -2.62 4.63
CA SER A 433 11.36 -2.25 5.95
C SER A 433 11.25 -3.42 6.93
N ILE A 434 12.32 -3.68 7.67
CA ILE A 434 12.33 -4.77 8.65
C ILE A 434 12.41 -4.23 10.06
N PRO A 435 11.71 -4.91 11.00
CA PRO A 435 11.66 -4.54 12.40
C PRO A 435 12.95 -4.78 13.20
N ASN A 436 14.08 -4.98 12.59
CA ASN A 436 15.33 -5.22 13.31
C ASN A 436 16.40 -4.26 12.86
N ALA A 437 16.84 -3.41 13.77
CA ALA A 437 17.95 -2.49 13.58
C ALA A 437 19.15 -3.17 12.88
N GLY A 438 19.64 -2.56 11.82
CA GLY A 438 20.88 -2.94 11.15
C GLY A 438 20.74 -3.70 9.83
N VAL A 439 19.53 -3.89 9.32
CA VAL A 439 19.31 -4.41 7.96
C VAL A 439 18.49 -3.40 7.17
N SER A 440 19.06 -2.87 6.11
CA SER A 440 18.40 -1.96 5.18
C SER A 440 18.30 -2.66 3.83
N PHE A 441 17.11 -2.60 3.23
CA PHE A 441 16.90 -3.17 1.90
C PHE A 441 17.00 -2.09 0.83
N PRO A 442 17.46 -2.46 -0.38
CA PRO A 442 17.54 -1.55 -1.49
C PRO A 442 16.14 -1.11 -1.96
N ILE A 443 16.08 -0.03 -2.72
CA ILE A 443 14.91 0.26 -3.55
C ILE A 443 14.97 -0.68 -4.75
N VAL A 444 13.85 -1.32 -5.04
CA VAL A 444 13.67 -2.17 -6.22
C VAL A 444 12.73 -1.45 -7.18
N ILE A 445 13.12 -1.37 -8.44
CA ILE A 445 12.27 -0.88 -9.53
C ILE A 445 11.84 -2.08 -10.36
N LEU A 446 10.53 -2.24 -10.51
CA LEU A 446 9.92 -3.23 -11.39
C LEU A 446 9.47 -2.52 -12.66
N ASP A 447 9.79 -3.11 -13.80
CA ASP A 447 9.49 -2.57 -15.12
C ASP A 447 8.90 -3.66 -16.01
N SER A 448 7.77 -3.38 -16.64
CA SER A 448 7.03 -4.34 -17.45
C SER A 448 7.65 -4.57 -18.82
N ASN A 449 8.39 -3.61 -19.36
CA ASN A 449 9.00 -3.67 -20.70
C ASN A 449 10.10 -4.70 -20.86
N ASP A 450 10.78 -5.07 -19.80
CA ASP A 450 11.74 -6.19 -19.80
C ASP A 450 11.04 -7.57 -19.87
N TYR A 451 9.72 -7.60 -20.13
CA TYR A 451 8.89 -8.79 -20.10
C TYR A 451 9.14 -9.71 -21.31
N THR A 452 10.12 -10.57 -21.21
CA THR A 452 10.21 -11.75 -22.08
C THR A 452 9.27 -12.85 -21.58
N VAL A 453 8.01 -12.75 -22.03
CA VAL A 453 7.01 -13.83 -22.01
C VAL A 453 7.06 -14.77 -20.79
N GLY A 454 6.60 -14.30 -19.65
CA GLY A 454 6.09 -15.17 -18.60
C GLY A 454 4.60 -15.45 -18.84
N VAL A 455 4.18 -16.66 -18.57
CA VAL A 455 2.76 -17.04 -18.67
C VAL A 455 1.98 -16.18 -17.67
N ARG A 456 1.13 -15.28 -18.15
CA ARG A 456 0.15 -14.58 -17.30
C ARG A 456 -0.71 -15.62 -16.62
N ASN A 457 -0.58 -15.77 -15.31
CA ASN A 457 -1.60 -16.44 -14.52
C ASN A 457 -2.66 -15.39 -14.17
N VAL A 458 -3.61 -15.23 -15.08
CA VAL A 458 -4.81 -14.45 -14.81
C VAL A 458 -5.55 -15.14 -13.68
N LEU A 459 -5.64 -14.48 -12.53
CA LEU A 459 -6.49 -14.90 -11.45
C LEU A 459 -7.92 -14.50 -11.80
N THR A 460 -8.52 -15.18 -12.76
CA THR A 460 -9.95 -15.04 -13.04
C THR A 460 -10.74 -15.30 -11.76
N PRO A 461 -11.82 -14.54 -11.48
CA PRO A 461 -12.78 -14.90 -10.45
C PRO A 461 -13.08 -16.39 -10.52
N LEU A 462 -13.18 -17.05 -9.38
CA LEU A 462 -13.30 -18.49 -9.29
C LEU A 462 -14.34 -19.01 -10.27
N SER A 463 -13.88 -19.69 -11.33
CA SER A 463 -14.73 -20.23 -12.40
C SER A 463 -15.57 -21.40 -11.95
N PHE A 464 -15.73 -21.61 -10.63
CA PHE A 464 -16.55 -22.69 -10.10
C PHE A 464 -17.16 -22.36 -8.75
N GLU A 465 -18.30 -22.95 -8.47
CA GLU A 465 -19.02 -22.88 -7.21
C GLU A 465 -19.03 -24.25 -6.54
N LEU A 466 -18.72 -24.31 -5.24
CA LEU A 466 -18.88 -25.50 -4.41
C LEU A 466 -20.12 -25.34 -3.52
N GLY A 467 -21.16 -26.11 -3.78
CA GLY A 467 -22.38 -26.08 -3.03
C GLY A 467 -22.31 -26.87 -1.72
N GLN A 468 -23.29 -26.65 -0.85
CA GLN A 468 -23.40 -27.39 0.41
C GLN A 468 -23.83 -28.85 0.17
N ALA A 469 -23.15 -29.77 0.84
CA ALA A 469 -23.53 -31.17 0.82
C ALA A 469 -24.97 -31.37 1.31
N TYR A 470 -25.78 -32.18 0.62
CA TYR A 470 -27.16 -32.42 0.97
C TYR A 470 -27.54 -33.88 0.78
N PRO A 471 -28.22 -34.51 1.79
CA PRO A 471 -28.56 -33.95 3.10
C PRO A 471 -27.34 -33.67 3.98
N ASN A 472 -27.44 -32.67 4.87
CA ASN A 472 -26.45 -32.39 5.91
C ASN A 472 -27.18 -31.89 7.19
N PRO A 473 -27.18 -32.62 8.32
CA PRO A 473 -26.49 -33.91 8.56
C PRO A 473 -26.99 -35.06 7.66
N PHE A 474 -26.11 -36.03 7.40
CA PHE A 474 -26.41 -37.16 6.51
C PHE A 474 -26.21 -38.53 7.16
N ASN A 475 -26.83 -39.59 6.57
CA ASN A 475 -26.75 -41.00 7.07
C ASN A 475 -27.05 -41.99 5.93
N PRO A 476 -26.15 -42.85 5.52
CA PRO A 476 -24.70 -42.63 5.50
C PRO A 476 -24.25 -41.90 4.21
N THR A 477 -25.20 -41.49 3.35
CA THR A 477 -24.92 -40.89 2.04
C THR A 477 -25.31 -39.42 1.95
N THR A 478 -24.52 -38.63 1.24
CA THR A 478 -24.80 -37.26 0.87
C THR A 478 -24.34 -36.95 -0.54
N VAL A 479 -24.82 -35.88 -1.12
CA VAL A 479 -24.40 -35.39 -2.44
C VAL A 479 -23.65 -34.07 -2.25
N ILE A 480 -22.50 -33.95 -2.85
CA ILE A 480 -21.68 -32.74 -2.91
C ILE A 480 -21.90 -32.11 -4.29
N PRO A 481 -22.67 -31.03 -4.41
CA PRO A 481 -22.89 -30.36 -5.69
C PRO A 481 -21.76 -29.33 -5.94
N PHE A 482 -21.38 -29.18 -7.21
CA PHE A 482 -20.55 -28.08 -7.67
C PHE A 482 -20.90 -27.66 -9.09
N THR A 483 -20.54 -26.44 -9.45
CA THR A 483 -20.76 -25.90 -10.80
C THR A 483 -19.43 -25.42 -11.36
N LEU A 484 -19.10 -25.81 -12.59
CA LEU A 484 -17.95 -25.30 -13.33
C LEU A 484 -18.46 -24.37 -14.43
N GLU A 485 -17.92 -23.16 -14.49
CA GLU A 485 -18.20 -22.23 -15.59
C GLU A 485 -17.41 -22.58 -16.84
N LYS A 486 -16.20 -23.12 -16.64
CA LYS A 486 -15.34 -23.65 -17.72
C LYS A 486 -14.91 -25.07 -17.39
N ALA A 487 -14.65 -25.86 -18.42
CA ALA A 487 -14.09 -27.20 -18.24
C ALA A 487 -12.69 -27.14 -17.65
N GLY A 488 -12.37 -28.04 -16.71
CA GLY A 488 -11.08 -28.03 -16.00
C GLY A 488 -10.75 -29.38 -15.35
N THR A 489 -9.55 -29.48 -14.78
CA THR A 489 -9.11 -30.71 -14.08
C THR A 489 -9.57 -30.66 -12.62
N VAL A 490 -10.44 -31.57 -12.24
CA VAL A 490 -11.12 -31.62 -10.95
C VAL A 490 -10.52 -32.67 -10.04
N THR A 491 -10.34 -32.30 -8.77
CA THR A 491 -10.11 -33.25 -7.66
C THR A 491 -11.10 -32.93 -6.55
N LEU A 492 -11.84 -33.92 -6.08
CA LEU A 492 -12.76 -33.80 -4.94
C LEU A 492 -12.36 -34.81 -3.87
N SER A 493 -11.97 -34.33 -2.70
CA SER A 493 -11.50 -35.16 -1.59
C SER A 493 -12.27 -34.86 -0.28
N VAL A 494 -12.32 -35.85 0.61
CA VAL A 494 -12.98 -35.77 1.92
C VAL A 494 -11.96 -36.02 3.00
N PHE A 495 -11.99 -35.20 4.06
CA PHE A 495 -11.06 -35.21 5.18
C PHE A 495 -11.80 -35.35 6.51
N ASN A 496 -11.18 -35.96 7.50
CA ASN A 496 -11.65 -35.94 8.87
C ASN A 496 -11.14 -34.69 9.63
N ILE A 497 -11.57 -34.51 10.88
CA ILE A 497 -11.18 -33.38 11.75
C ILE A 497 -9.67 -33.28 12.05
N LYS A 498 -8.89 -34.31 11.72
CA LYS A 498 -7.42 -34.31 11.86
C LYS A 498 -6.70 -33.98 10.56
N GLY A 499 -7.45 -33.58 9.51
CA GLY A 499 -6.88 -33.29 8.19
C GLY A 499 -6.48 -34.54 7.38
N GLN A 500 -6.83 -35.76 7.83
CA GLN A 500 -6.50 -36.99 7.12
C GLN A 500 -7.51 -37.22 5.99
N ASN A 501 -7.03 -37.46 4.78
CA ASN A 501 -7.87 -37.82 3.64
C ASN A 501 -8.54 -39.18 3.93
N VAL A 502 -9.87 -39.20 3.92
CA VAL A 502 -10.69 -40.41 4.15
C VAL A 502 -11.37 -40.93 2.89
N ALA A 503 -11.47 -40.10 1.84
CA ALA A 503 -11.95 -40.49 0.53
C ALA A 503 -11.49 -39.48 -0.54
N THR A 504 -11.15 -39.97 -1.74
CA THR A 504 -10.99 -39.14 -2.94
C THR A 504 -12.09 -39.55 -3.91
N LEU A 505 -13.03 -38.65 -4.16
CA LEU A 505 -14.23 -38.89 -4.94
C LEU A 505 -14.02 -38.65 -6.45
N ILE A 506 -13.19 -37.63 -6.74
CA ILE A 506 -12.70 -37.34 -8.10
C ILE A 506 -11.18 -37.15 -7.99
N SER A 507 -10.40 -37.76 -8.87
CA SER A 507 -8.95 -37.71 -8.81
C SER A 507 -8.36 -37.20 -10.11
N ARG A 508 -8.10 -35.87 -10.19
CA ARG A 508 -7.50 -35.22 -11.37
C ARG A 508 -8.18 -35.58 -12.69
N GLU A 509 -9.51 -35.54 -12.73
CA GLU A 509 -10.32 -35.87 -13.88
C GLU A 509 -10.72 -34.58 -14.62
N TYR A 510 -10.52 -34.55 -15.94
CA TYR A 510 -10.98 -33.44 -16.76
C TYR A 510 -12.52 -33.47 -16.84
N THR A 511 -13.15 -32.39 -16.35
CA THR A 511 -14.61 -32.30 -16.17
C THR A 511 -15.13 -31.11 -16.99
N GLU A 512 -16.20 -31.35 -17.74
CA GLU A 512 -16.84 -30.33 -18.58
C GLU A 512 -17.53 -29.24 -17.75
N ALA A 513 -17.69 -28.05 -18.35
CA ALA A 513 -18.48 -26.96 -17.76
C ALA A 513 -19.92 -27.38 -17.46
N GLY A 514 -20.49 -26.87 -16.37
CA GLY A 514 -21.86 -27.19 -15.97
C GLY A 514 -22.00 -27.65 -14.53
N LYS A 515 -23.21 -28.06 -14.16
CA LYS A 515 -23.53 -28.50 -12.78
C LYS A 515 -23.21 -29.98 -12.61
N HIS A 516 -22.51 -30.31 -11.55
CA HIS A 516 -22.10 -31.65 -11.17
C HIS A 516 -22.60 -32.00 -9.78
N ASN A 517 -22.91 -33.29 -9.58
CA ASN A 517 -23.36 -33.83 -8.30
C ASN A 517 -22.58 -35.12 -8.00
N VAL A 518 -21.81 -35.12 -6.94
CA VAL A 518 -20.98 -36.28 -6.58
C VAL A 518 -21.51 -36.88 -5.28
N MET A 519 -21.87 -38.16 -5.35
CA MET A 519 -22.38 -38.90 -4.19
C MET A 519 -21.20 -39.37 -3.33
N PHE A 520 -21.31 -39.13 -2.05
CA PHE A 520 -20.39 -39.61 -1.02
C PHE A 520 -21.12 -40.61 -0.09
N ASP A 521 -20.57 -41.80 0.05
CA ASP A 521 -21.03 -42.83 0.98
C ASP A 521 -20.01 -43.01 2.11
N ALA A 522 -20.41 -42.64 3.31
CA ALA A 522 -19.63 -42.75 4.52
C ALA A 522 -19.99 -43.98 5.38
N GLY A 523 -20.50 -45.05 4.76
CA GLY A 523 -20.95 -46.26 5.45
C GLY A 523 -19.89 -46.89 6.36
N ASN A 524 -18.60 -46.72 6.07
CA ASN A 524 -17.49 -47.24 6.88
C ASN A 524 -16.85 -46.21 7.83
N LEU A 525 -17.35 -44.97 7.88
CA LEU A 525 -16.81 -43.90 8.71
C LEU A 525 -17.59 -43.73 10.02
N ALA A 526 -16.96 -43.18 11.04
CA ALA A 526 -17.62 -42.90 12.32
C ALA A 526 -18.50 -41.65 12.23
N SER A 527 -19.55 -41.55 13.04
CA SER A 527 -20.28 -40.28 13.19
C SER A 527 -19.37 -39.15 13.59
N GLY A 528 -19.53 -37.97 12.99
CA GLY A 528 -18.67 -36.82 13.24
C GLY A 528 -18.68 -35.79 12.13
N VAL A 529 -17.83 -34.79 12.25
CA VAL A 529 -17.63 -33.71 11.27
C VAL A 529 -16.58 -34.12 10.26
N TYR A 530 -16.87 -33.87 9.00
CA TYR A 530 -15.99 -34.07 7.86
C TYR A 530 -15.94 -32.80 7.01
N PHE A 531 -14.82 -32.61 6.33
CA PHE A 531 -14.63 -31.53 5.36
C PHE A 531 -14.48 -32.14 3.97
N TYR A 532 -15.06 -31.50 2.97
CA TYR A 532 -14.85 -31.86 1.59
C TYR A 532 -14.20 -30.69 0.86
N GLN A 533 -13.30 -31.00 -0.05
CA GLN A 533 -12.45 -30.05 -0.74
C GLN A 533 -12.53 -30.33 -2.24
N LEU A 534 -12.95 -29.33 -2.99
CA LEU A 534 -12.95 -29.34 -4.45
C LEU A 534 -11.78 -28.49 -4.94
N LYS A 535 -10.91 -29.10 -5.71
CA LYS A 535 -9.84 -28.43 -6.45
C LYS A 535 -10.15 -28.51 -7.94
N VAL A 536 -10.18 -27.36 -8.60
CA VAL A 536 -10.34 -27.22 -10.04
C VAL A 536 -9.09 -26.53 -10.56
N ASP A 537 -8.32 -27.22 -11.37
CA ASP A 537 -6.98 -26.81 -11.81
C ASP A 537 -6.09 -26.44 -10.62
N ASN A 538 -5.83 -25.14 -10.39
CA ASN A 538 -5.02 -24.64 -9.28
C ASN A 538 -5.85 -23.98 -8.19
N THR A 539 -7.17 -23.92 -8.32
CA THR A 539 -8.05 -23.25 -7.36
C THR A 539 -8.81 -24.25 -6.52
N MET A 540 -9.07 -23.92 -5.24
CA MET A 540 -9.65 -24.83 -4.27
C MET A 540 -10.74 -24.14 -3.44
N ARG A 541 -11.82 -24.91 -3.15
CA ARG A 541 -12.85 -24.55 -2.18
C ARG A 541 -13.13 -25.71 -1.23
N ALA A 542 -13.52 -25.40 -0.02
CA ALA A 542 -13.86 -26.41 0.98
C ALA A 542 -15.24 -26.16 1.59
N GLY A 543 -15.88 -27.26 1.99
CA GLY A 543 -17.15 -27.25 2.70
C GLY A 543 -17.14 -28.21 3.88
N LYS A 544 -18.11 -28.05 4.78
CA LYS A 544 -18.27 -28.88 5.98
C LYS A 544 -19.55 -29.70 5.92
N MET A 545 -19.50 -30.95 6.38
CA MET A 545 -20.66 -31.85 6.50
C MET A 545 -20.60 -32.69 7.78
N THR A 546 -21.76 -33.13 8.26
CA THR A 546 -21.88 -33.89 9.51
C THR A 546 -22.53 -35.25 9.25
N LEU A 547 -21.80 -36.32 9.53
CA LEU A 547 -22.31 -37.67 9.49
C LEU A 547 -22.98 -38.02 10.85
N ASN A 548 -24.22 -38.46 10.81
CA ASN A 548 -24.99 -38.87 12.00
C ASN A 548 -25.59 -40.25 11.75
N LYS A 549 -24.89 -41.30 12.22
CA LYS A 549 -25.35 -42.71 12.15
C LYS A 549 -26.20 -43.05 13.37
#